data_66a1dd95230f78e773bdd16e11ca2551
#
_entry.id   66a1dd95230f78e773bdd16e11ca2551
#
_cell.length_a   1.000
_cell.length_b   1.000
_cell.length_c   1.000
_cell.angle_alpha   90.00
_cell.angle_beta   90.00
_cell.angle_gamma   90.00
#
_symmetry.space_group_name_H-M   'P 1'
#
loop_
_entity.id
_entity.type
_entity.pdbx_description
1 polymer ?
#
loop_
_entity_poly.entity_id
_entity_poly.type
_entity_poly.pdbx_seq_one_letter_code
_entity_poly.pdbx_strand_id
1 'polypeptide(L)'
;MKKLLLPLLLGTFAPVFACPAPSAWATSLPAECAISTATTTQPHGAGSLMSRGYDLRLVGEHAHQELQAGDIIVSGNGLDAGSLQDLEDAASLVMVASLSGHHSDHCPNAYFLQAVAPVLDGVQSGKSYDLVWDNGVMSTGTVHLSFRRAHLRLTGGSTPDAPAVMTLETQGVNINGSKNHLLEATMPQQASASASMPVSSMGPLAAAIVGHAAESVAVPVELTSVKAVRDTMQISGNGKATLTGNADASAGEGHIAVQHLDDIIATLRDSGQTKASAALVLAKLFGHRGTNGTSWDVNWDAGVLTVNHIPLPIH
;
A
#
# COMPACT_ATOMS: atom_id res chain seq x y z
N MET A 1 36.65 83.61 16.31
CA MET A 1 37.60 82.48 16.11
C MET A 1 37.10 81.28 16.86
N LYS A 2 36.60 80.31 16.22
CA LYS A 2 36.55 78.88 16.62
C LYS A 2 35.70 78.16 15.58
N LYS A 3 36.38 77.34 14.78
CA LYS A 3 35.81 76.51 13.74
C LYS A 3 35.07 75.33 14.36
N LEU A 4 33.79 75.15 14.03
CA LEU A 4 33.00 73.95 14.36
C LEU A 4 33.14 72.95 13.22
N LEU A 5 33.78 71.80 13.47
CA LEU A 5 33.87 70.66 12.59
C LEU A 5 32.66 69.75 12.89
N LEU A 6 31.85 69.49 11.85
CA LEU A 6 30.74 68.59 11.85
C LEU A 6 31.24 67.25 11.32
N PRO A 7 31.13 66.12 12.02
CA PRO A 7 31.44 64.79 11.42
C PRO A 7 30.21 64.25 10.72
N LEU A 8 30.40 63.93 9.43
CA LEU A 8 29.48 63.20 8.55
C LEU A 8 29.43 61.74 8.98
N LEU A 9 28.30 61.28 9.50
CA LEU A 9 28.00 59.87 9.74
C LEU A 9 27.57 59.23 8.41
N LEU A 10 28.49 58.52 7.74
CA LEU A 10 28.17 57.59 6.66
C LEU A 10 27.61 56.30 7.28
N GLY A 11 26.31 56.13 7.22
CA GLY A 11 25.64 54.88 7.49
C GLY A 11 25.90 53.88 6.35
N THR A 12 26.70 52.88 6.59
CA THR A 12 26.87 51.73 5.67
C THR A 12 25.65 50.84 5.78
N PHE A 13 24.76 50.92 4.79
CA PHE A 13 23.74 49.90 4.54
C PHE A 13 24.43 48.65 4.05
N ALA A 14 24.57 47.63 4.92
CA ALA A 14 24.91 46.28 4.51
C ALA A 14 23.68 45.63 3.84
N PRO A 15 23.79 45.13 2.60
CA PRO A 15 22.70 44.37 2.01
C PRO A 15 22.58 43.02 2.76
N VAL A 16 21.44 42.83 3.42
CA VAL A 16 21.06 41.53 3.96
C VAL A 16 20.83 40.62 2.76
N PHE A 17 21.82 39.82 2.43
CA PHE A 17 21.63 38.67 1.53
C PHE A 17 20.69 37.71 2.24
N ALA A 18 19.40 37.77 1.90
CA ALA A 18 18.47 36.68 2.19
C ALA A 18 19.00 35.47 1.45
N CYS A 19 19.67 34.55 2.16
CA CYS A 19 19.90 33.19 1.63
C CYS A 19 18.53 32.62 1.24
N PRO A 20 18.32 32.22 -0.02
CA PRO A 20 17.14 31.45 -0.32
C PRO A 20 17.18 30.21 0.57
N ALA A 21 16.09 29.97 1.31
CA ALA A 21 15.91 28.72 2.02
C ALA A 21 16.14 27.58 1.02
N PRO A 22 16.88 26.52 1.38
CA PRO A 22 17.03 25.39 0.48
C PRO A 22 15.62 24.91 0.14
N SER A 23 15.25 25.04 -1.13
CA SER A 23 14.06 24.40 -1.66
C SER A 23 14.20 22.91 -1.32
N ALA A 24 13.24 22.36 -0.54
CA ALA A 24 13.15 20.94 -0.33
C ALA A 24 13.16 20.32 -1.73
N TRP A 25 14.21 19.57 -2.02
CA TRP A 25 14.37 18.92 -3.32
C TRP A 25 13.30 17.83 -3.37
N ALA A 26 12.31 17.98 -4.24
CA ALA A 26 11.42 16.89 -4.56
C ALA A 26 12.28 15.69 -4.96
N THR A 27 12.10 14.57 -4.29
CA THR A 27 12.78 13.32 -4.59
C THR A 27 12.11 12.70 -5.79
N SER A 28 12.50 13.10 -7.00
CA SER A 28 11.92 12.50 -8.20
C SER A 28 12.15 10.98 -8.20
N LEU A 29 11.16 10.24 -8.68
CA LEU A 29 11.24 8.79 -8.86
C LEU A 29 12.51 8.44 -9.66
N PRO A 30 13.45 7.62 -9.12
CA PRO A 30 14.66 7.27 -9.82
C PRO A 30 14.37 6.48 -11.10
N ALA A 31 14.98 6.88 -12.21
CA ALA A 31 14.74 6.25 -13.50
C ALA A 31 15.16 4.76 -13.55
N GLU A 32 16.02 4.34 -12.63
CA GLU A 32 16.36 2.93 -12.43
C GLU A 32 15.30 2.12 -11.70
N CYS A 33 14.38 2.79 -10.94
CA CYS A 33 13.26 2.14 -10.27
C CYS A 33 12.09 1.90 -11.22
N ALA A 34 11.56 3.00 -11.72
CA ALA A 34 10.38 3.02 -12.55
C ALA A 34 10.31 4.34 -13.31
N ILE A 35 9.46 4.39 -14.30
CA ILE A 35 9.12 5.61 -15.05
C ILE A 35 7.66 5.89 -14.79
N SER A 36 7.36 7.06 -14.22
CA SER A 36 6.00 7.57 -14.10
C SER A 36 5.74 8.71 -15.09
N THR A 37 4.55 8.75 -15.64
CA THR A 37 4.07 9.82 -16.52
C THR A 37 2.60 10.09 -16.25
N ALA A 38 2.19 11.34 -16.47
CA ALA A 38 0.77 11.71 -16.45
C ALA A 38 0.49 12.66 -17.62
N THR A 39 -0.70 12.57 -18.21
CA THR A 39 -1.14 13.49 -19.26
C THR A 39 -1.25 14.91 -18.72
N THR A 40 -1.79 15.06 -17.53
CA THR A 40 -1.87 16.34 -16.81
C THR A 40 -1.76 16.11 -15.31
N THR A 41 -1.02 17.01 -14.64
CA THR A 41 -0.99 17.07 -13.18
C THR A 41 -1.35 18.47 -12.75
N GLN A 42 -2.33 18.63 -11.85
CA GLN A 42 -2.85 19.93 -11.45
C GLN A 42 -3.28 19.93 -9.98
N PRO A 43 -3.24 21.08 -9.30
CA PRO A 43 -3.82 21.21 -7.96
C PRO A 43 -5.33 20.90 -7.98
N HIS A 44 -5.79 20.12 -7.00
CA HIS A 44 -7.19 19.70 -6.83
C HIS A 44 -7.77 20.21 -5.51
N GLY A 45 -7.56 21.49 -5.22
CA GLY A 45 -7.88 22.12 -3.94
C GLY A 45 -6.66 22.31 -3.04
N ALA A 46 -6.89 22.81 -1.83
CA ALA A 46 -5.81 23.04 -0.87
C ALA A 46 -5.24 21.70 -0.37
N GLY A 47 -3.94 21.48 -0.53
CA GLY A 47 -3.26 20.26 -0.09
C GLY A 47 -3.68 19.00 -0.86
N SER A 48 -4.10 19.14 -2.12
CA SER A 48 -4.46 18.01 -2.97
C SER A 48 -3.93 18.22 -4.39
N LEU A 49 -3.52 17.11 -5.01
CA LEU A 49 -3.02 17.00 -6.37
C LEU A 49 -3.87 15.99 -7.14
N MET A 50 -4.15 16.26 -8.41
CA MET A 50 -4.80 15.31 -9.31
C MET A 50 -3.95 15.10 -10.54
N SER A 51 -3.61 13.85 -10.81
CA SER A 51 -2.95 13.37 -12.03
C SER A 51 -3.94 12.61 -12.90
N ARG A 52 -4.01 12.94 -14.20
CA ARG A 52 -4.84 12.26 -15.17
C ARG A 52 -4.01 11.48 -16.17
N GLY A 53 -4.51 10.32 -16.57
CA GLY A 53 -3.81 9.45 -17.50
C GLY A 53 -2.45 9.05 -16.95
N TYR A 54 -2.42 8.64 -15.70
CA TYR A 54 -1.20 8.20 -15.00
C TYR A 54 -0.78 6.83 -15.51
N ASP A 55 0.52 6.66 -15.73
CA ASP A 55 1.16 5.43 -16.15
C ASP A 55 2.47 5.29 -15.37
N LEU A 56 2.65 4.19 -14.65
CA LEU A 56 3.89 3.84 -13.97
C LEU A 56 4.36 2.47 -14.45
N ARG A 57 5.61 2.37 -14.90
CA ARG A 57 6.23 1.14 -15.40
C ARG A 57 7.51 0.85 -14.66
N LEU A 58 7.68 -0.39 -14.21
CA LEU A 58 8.95 -0.83 -13.66
C LEU A 58 10.03 -0.85 -14.75
N VAL A 59 11.29 -0.69 -14.33
CA VAL A 59 12.45 -0.75 -15.24
C VAL A 59 13.23 -2.05 -15.01
N GLY A 60 13.97 -2.50 -16.01
CA GLY A 60 14.79 -3.70 -15.95
C GLY A 60 14.06 -4.97 -16.35
N GLU A 61 14.31 -6.08 -15.67
CA GLU A 61 13.73 -7.40 -16.00
C GLU A 61 12.22 -7.44 -15.85
N HIS A 62 11.67 -6.52 -15.06
CA HIS A 62 10.25 -6.41 -14.78
C HIS A 62 9.54 -5.26 -15.52
N ALA A 63 10.11 -4.78 -16.63
CA ALA A 63 9.56 -3.67 -17.43
C ALA A 63 8.16 -3.92 -18.03
N HIS A 64 7.67 -5.18 -17.97
CA HIS A 64 6.30 -5.55 -18.38
C HIS A 64 5.27 -5.38 -17.29
N GLN A 65 5.68 -4.86 -16.12
CA GLN A 65 4.79 -4.59 -15.00
C GLN A 65 4.51 -3.10 -14.95
N GLU A 66 3.23 -2.79 -15.01
CA GLU A 66 2.76 -1.42 -15.09
C GLU A 66 1.46 -1.23 -14.31
N LEU A 67 1.25 0.00 -13.84
CA LEU A 67 0.00 0.50 -13.31
C LEU A 67 -0.44 1.69 -14.15
N GLN A 68 -1.62 1.58 -14.74
CA GLN A 68 -2.30 2.69 -15.40
C GLN A 68 -3.51 3.11 -14.56
N ALA A 69 -3.77 4.41 -14.45
CA ALA A 69 -4.97 4.93 -13.82
C ALA A 69 -5.55 6.09 -14.65
N GLY A 70 -6.87 6.14 -14.75
CA GLY A 70 -7.55 7.25 -15.39
C GLY A 70 -7.31 8.56 -14.66
N ASP A 71 -7.55 8.55 -13.35
CA ASP A 71 -7.25 9.65 -12.44
C ASP A 71 -6.60 9.11 -11.17
N ILE A 72 -5.62 9.88 -10.63
CA ILE A 72 -5.12 9.70 -9.26
C ILE A 72 -5.34 11.00 -8.50
N ILE A 73 -5.92 10.92 -7.31
CA ILE A 73 -6.07 12.05 -6.40
C ILE A 73 -5.29 11.76 -5.13
N VAL A 74 -4.32 12.61 -4.84
CA VAL A 74 -3.54 12.57 -3.60
C VAL A 74 -3.86 13.77 -2.75
N SER A 75 -4.14 13.56 -1.48
CA SER A 75 -4.47 14.64 -0.54
C SER A 75 -3.70 14.47 0.76
N GLY A 76 -3.17 15.58 1.26
CA GLY A 76 -2.43 15.59 2.53
C GLY A 76 -2.16 16.99 3.03
N ASN A 77 -2.60 17.28 4.22
CA ASN A 77 -2.40 18.61 4.83
C ASN A 77 -0.92 18.86 5.16
N GLY A 78 -0.39 19.98 4.63
CA GLY A 78 0.99 20.42 4.90
C GLY A 78 2.04 19.80 4.00
N LEU A 79 1.65 19.11 2.92
CA LEU A 79 2.52 18.74 1.82
C LEU A 79 2.42 19.79 0.70
N ASP A 80 3.54 20.06 0.05
CA ASP A 80 3.57 20.82 -1.19
C ASP A 80 3.29 19.90 -2.40
N ALA A 81 3.19 20.47 -3.59
CA ALA A 81 2.87 19.72 -4.80
C ALA A 81 3.95 18.68 -5.13
N GLY A 82 5.22 18.95 -4.85
CA GLY A 82 6.32 18.00 -5.08
C GLY A 82 6.20 16.79 -4.15
N SER A 83 6.00 17.03 -2.85
CA SER A 83 5.82 15.97 -1.86
C SER A 83 4.55 15.13 -2.12
N LEU A 84 3.47 15.74 -2.65
CA LEU A 84 2.26 15.00 -3.07
C LEU A 84 2.55 14.11 -4.27
N GLN A 85 3.35 14.58 -5.24
CA GLN A 85 3.77 13.78 -6.39
C GLN A 85 4.68 12.63 -5.96
N ASP A 86 5.65 12.88 -5.07
CA ASP A 86 6.52 11.85 -4.53
C ASP A 86 5.72 10.76 -3.79
N LEU A 87 4.68 11.16 -3.04
CA LEU A 87 3.78 10.22 -2.38
C LEU A 87 2.96 9.40 -3.38
N GLU A 88 2.46 10.02 -4.45
CA GLU A 88 1.74 9.35 -5.55
C GLU A 88 2.59 8.27 -6.18
N ASP A 89 3.82 8.62 -6.58
CA ASP A 89 4.76 7.71 -7.24
C ASP A 89 5.20 6.57 -6.29
N ALA A 90 5.55 6.89 -5.05
CA ALA A 90 5.97 5.89 -4.07
C ALA A 90 4.84 4.91 -3.72
N ALA A 91 3.62 5.39 -3.51
CA ALA A 91 2.48 4.53 -3.21
C ALA A 91 2.07 3.66 -4.41
N SER A 92 2.11 4.22 -5.62
CA SER A 92 1.84 3.47 -6.86
C SER A 92 2.88 2.37 -7.09
N LEU A 93 4.16 2.66 -6.81
CA LEU A 93 5.24 1.68 -6.90
C LEU A 93 5.08 0.54 -5.87
N VAL A 94 4.71 0.87 -4.62
CA VAL A 94 4.40 -0.13 -3.58
C VAL A 94 3.20 -0.98 -4.00
N MET A 95 2.16 -0.38 -4.60
CA MET A 95 1.01 -1.11 -5.12
C MET A 95 1.42 -2.12 -6.21
N VAL A 96 2.21 -1.71 -7.19
CA VAL A 96 2.70 -2.60 -8.25
C VAL A 96 3.54 -3.73 -7.65
N ALA A 97 4.49 -3.43 -6.77
CA ALA A 97 5.34 -4.42 -6.14
C ALA A 97 4.53 -5.43 -5.31
N SER A 98 3.57 -4.95 -4.50
CA SER A 98 2.73 -5.80 -3.64
C SER A 98 1.84 -6.76 -4.44
N LEU A 99 1.27 -6.30 -5.55
CA LEU A 99 0.33 -7.09 -6.33
C LEU A 99 1.02 -8.01 -7.35
N SER A 100 2.18 -7.60 -7.86
CA SER A 100 2.94 -8.41 -8.82
C SER A 100 3.89 -9.41 -8.15
N GLY A 101 4.27 -9.16 -6.89
CA GLY A 101 5.33 -9.89 -6.20
C GLY A 101 6.73 -9.59 -6.75
N HIS A 102 6.85 -8.53 -7.55
CA HIS A 102 8.10 -8.14 -8.19
C HIS A 102 8.44 -6.68 -7.90
N HIS A 103 9.70 -6.38 -7.83
CA HIS A 103 10.24 -5.04 -7.62
C HIS A 103 11.39 -4.79 -8.60
N SER A 104 11.80 -3.54 -8.76
CA SER A 104 13.01 -3.24 -9.51
C SER A 104 14.24 -3.49 -8.65
N ASP A 105 15.15 -4.34 -9.11
CA ASP A 105 16.41 -4.67 -8.41
C ASP A 105 17.37 -3.47 -8.26
N HIS A 106 17.10 -2.43 -9.01
CA HIS A 106 17.94 -1.21 -9.04
C HIS A 106 17.34 -0.04 -8.26
N CYS A 107 16.21 -0.25 -7.57
CA CYS A 107 15.53 0.83 -6.85
C CYS A 107 16.26 1.17 -5.54
N PRO A 108 16.77 2.40 -5.36
CA PRO A 108 17.49 2.76 -4.15
C PRO A 108 16.58 2.79 -2.92
N ASN A 109 16.99 2.15 -1.83
CA ASN A 109 16.27 2.22 -0.54
C ASN A 109 16.05 3.65 -0.07
N ALA A 110 17.03 4.51 -0.32
CA ALA A 110 16.99 5.91 0.07
C ALA A 110 15.80 6.66 -0.54
N TYR A 111 15.35 6.26 -1.74
CA TYR A 111 14.19 6.90 -2.39
C TYR A 111 12.93 6.78 -1.53
N PHE A 112 12.58 5.55 -1.11
CA PHE A 112 11.37 5.35 -0.31
C PHE A 112 11.42 6.08 1.03
N LEU A 113 12.56 6.01 1.69
CA LEU A 113 12.75 6.69 2.97
C LEU A 113 12.59 8.21 2.82
N GLN A 114 13.10 8.79 1.74
CA GLN A 114 13.01 10.22 1.47
C GLN A 114 11.62 10.65 0.99
N ALA A 115 11.03 9.92 0.05
CA ALA A 115 9.72 10.23 -0.52
C ALA A 115 8.59 10.15 0.52
N VAL A 116 8.68 9.19 1.46
CA VAL A 116 7.65 9.02 2.49
C VAL A 116 7.95 9.78 3.79
N ALA A 117 9.16 10.31 3.98
CA ALA A 117 9.52 11.00 5.23
C ALA A 117 8.56 12.14 5.61
N PRO A 118 8.15 13.06 4.71
CA PRO A 118 7.21 14.13 5.05
C PRO A 118 5.83 13.61 5.46
N VAL A 119 5.43 12.45 4.91
CA VAL A 119 4.18 11.76 5.26
C VAL A 119 4.30 11.16 6.65
N LEU A 120 5.42 10.48 6.95
CA LEU A 120 5.66 9.88 8.26
C LEU A 120 5.70 10.93 9.38
N ASP A 121 6.38 12.05 9.15
CA ASP A 121 6.41 13.19 10.08
C ASP A 121 5.01 13.76 10.32
N GLY A 122 4.22 13.86 9.26
CA GLY A 122 2.83 14.28 9.35
C GLY A 122 1.97 13.30 10.13
N VAL A 123 2.11 12.01 9.87
CA VAL A 123 1.40 10.93 10.58
C VAL A 123 1.76 10.94 12.08
N GLN A 124 3.03 11.11 12.43
CA GLN A 124 3.46 11.29 13.84
C GLN A 124 2.83 12.50 14.49
N SER A 125 2.50 13.53 13.70
CA SER A 125 1.83 14.75 14.15
C SER A 125 0.29 14.66 14.08
N GLY A 126 -0.29 13.48 13.85
CA GLY A 126 -1.73 13.25 13.80
C GLY A 126 -2.40 13.66 12.48
N LYS A 127 -1.63 13.92 11.42
CA LYS A 127 -2.19 14.23 10.10
C LYS A 127 -2.70 12.98 9.39
N SER A 128 -3.56 13.20 8.39
CA SER A 128 -4.10 12.15 7.54
C SER A 128 -3.79 12.43 6.07
N TYR A 129 -3.67 11.34 5.31
CA TYR A 129 -3.38 11.34 3.89
C TYR A 129 -4.32 10.37 3.17
N ASP A 130 -4.78 10.78 2.01
CA ASP A 130 -5.66 9.99 1.16
C ASP A 130 -5.08 9.89 -0.25
N LEU A 131 -5.09 8.66 -0.80
CA LEU A 131 -4.75 8.39 -2.19
C LEU A 131 -5.88 7.60 -2.83
N VAL A 132 -6.36 8.08 -3.95
CA VAL A 132 -7.44 7.46 -4.70
C VAL A 132 -6.97 7.23 -6.12
N TRP A 133 -7.02 5.99 -6.59
CA TRP A 133 -6.82 5.61 -7.98
C TRP A 133 -8.17 5.23 -8.58
N ASP A 134 -8.60 5.95 -9.59
CA ASP A 134 -9.84 5.68 -10.32
C ASP A 134 -9.53 5.07 -11.70
N ASN A 135 -10.31 4.05 -12.07
CA ASN A 135 -10.18 3.31 -13.34
C ASN A 135 -8.75 2.76 -13.56
N GLY A 136 -8.25 2.02 -12.56
CA GLY A 136 -6.92 1.46 -12.60
C GLY A 136 -6.85 0.12 -13.32
N VAL A 137 -5.74 -0.09 -14.01
CA VAL A 137 -5.34 -1.38 -14.60
C VAL A 137 -3.90 -1.65 -14.24
N MET A 138 -3.65 -2.77 -13.61
CA MET A 138 -2.32 -3.27 -13.36
C MET A 138 -2.05 -4.46 -14.27
N SER A 139 -0.95 -4.43 -14.98
CA SER A 139 -0.53 -5.48 -15.91
C SER A 139 0.74 -6.16 -15.42
N THR A 140 0.76 -7.50 -15.49
CA THR A 140 1.95 -8.32 -15.25
C THR A 140 2.09 -9.33 -16.39
N GLY A 141 2.71 -8.89 -17.48
CA GLY A 141 2.76 -9.67 -18.70
C GLY A 141 1.37 -9.88 -19.33
N THR A 142 0.83 -11.12 -19.26
CA THR A 142 -0.49 -11.44 -19.83
C THR A 142 -1.65 -11.28 -18.84
N VAL A 143 -1.35 -11.09 -17.57
CA VAL A 143 -2.37 -10.94 -16.52
C VAL A 143 -2.70 -9.46 -16.33
N HIS A 144 -3.97 -9.14 -16.38
CA HIS A 144 -4.48 -7.79 -16.16
C HIS A 144 -5.46 -7.80 -14.98
N LEU A 145 -5.13 -7.04 -13.96
CA LEU A 145 -6.02 -6.77 -12.84
C LEU A 145 -6.56 -5.36 -13.02
N SER A 146 -7.86 -5.22 -13.21
CA SER A 146 -8.53 -3.93 -13.32
C SER A 146 -9.35 -3.66 -12.07
N PHE A 147 -9.51 -2.38 -11.73
CA PHE A 147 -10.38 -1.94 -10.65
C PHE A 147 -11.01 -0.59 -11.02
N ARG A 148 -12.24 -0.38 -10.58
CA ARG A 148 -12.91 0.90 -10.77
C ARG A 148 -12.33 1.96 -9.84
N ARG A 149 -12.05 1.58 -8.58
CA ARG A 149 -11.50 2.45 -7.56
C ARG A 149 -10.64 1.67 -6.58
N ALA A 150 -9.48 2.22 -6.24
CA ALA A 150 -8.71 1.86 -5.06
C ALA A 150 -8.52 3.11 -4.21
N HIS A 151 -8.70 3.00 -2.89
CA HIS A 151 -8.56 4.10 -1.95
C HIS A 151 -7.69 3.66 -0.78
N LEU A 152 -6.57 4.33 -0.62
CA LEU A 152 -5.66 4.18 0.51
C LEU A 152 -5.79 5.41 1.41
N ARG A 153 -6.13 5.19 2.66
CA ARG A 153 -6.13 6.21 3.71
C ARG A 153 -5.10 5.86 4.77
N LEU A 154 -4.32 6.85 5.14
CA LEU A 154 -3.37 6.77 6.23
C LEU A 154 -3.73 7.84 7.26
N THR A 155 -3.97 7.44 8.50
CA THR A 155 -4.35 8.34 9.59
C THR A 155 -3.37 8.20 10.73
N GLY A 156 -2.80 9.32 11.16
CA GLY A 156 -1.87 9.37 12.28
C GLY A 156 -2.57 9.40 13.63
N GLY A 157 -1.87 8.95 14.64
CA GLY A 157 -2.29 9.11 16.03
C GLY A 157 -1.99 10.51 16.56
N SER A 158 -2.62 10.86 17.68
CA SER A 158 -2.44 12.17 18.32
C SER A 158 -1.15 12.29 19.15
N THR A 159 -0.42 11.21 19.33
CA THR A 159 0.86 11.14 20.06
C THR A 159 1.90 10.37 19.27
N PRO A 160 3.21 10.62 19.47
CA PRO A 160 4.27 9.94 18.72
C PRO A 160 4.25 8.41 18.84
N ASP A 161 3.79 7.87 19.96
CA ASP A 161 3.70 6.43 20.21
C ASP A 161 2.35 5.83 19.78
N ALA A 162 1.38 6.66 19.37
CA ALA A 162 0.10 6.15 18.92
C ALA A 162 0.28 5.45 17.56
N PRO A 163 -0.40 4.31 17.36
CA PRO A 163 -0.30 3.62 16.08
C PRO A 163 -0.91 4.45 14.96
N ALA A 164 -0.31 4.38 13.78
CA ALA A 164 -0.95 4.80 12.55
C ALA A 164 -1.97 3.77 12.12
N VAL A 165 -3.06 4.23 11.53
CA VAL A 165 -4.09 3.37 10.92
C VAL A 165 -4.02 3.54 9.41
N MET A 166 -3.84 2.42 8.71
CA MET A 166 -3.90 2.34 7.27
C MET A 166 -5.17 1.59 6.87
N THR A 167 -5.96 2.18 5.97
CA THR A 167 -7.15 1.55 5.41
C THR A 167 -7.02 1.51 3.89
N LEU A 168 -7.18 0.33 3.31
CA LEU A 168 -7.23 0.11 1.86
C LEU A 168 -8.62 -0.40 1.49
N GLU A 169 -9.25 0.24 0.51
CA GLU A 169 -10.53 -0.18 -0.05
C GLU A 169 -10.41 -0.32 -1.56
N THR A 170 -10.96 -1.40 -2.12
CA THR A 170 -10.99 -1.62 -3.56
C THR A 170 -12.40 -1.95 -4.02
N GLN A 171 -12.77 -1.47 -5.22
CA GLN A 171 -14.10 -1.68 -5.81
C GLN A 171 -13.99 -1.98 -7.30
N GLY A 172 -14.85 -2.87 -7.78
CA GLY A 172 -14.92 -3.23 -9.18
C GLY A 172 -13.68 -3.97 -9.66
N VAL A 173 -13.08 -4.78 -8.75
CA VAL A 173 -11.89 -5.57 -9.08
C VAL A 173 -12.27 -6.69 -10.03
N ASN A 174 -11.48 -6.86 -11.07
CA ASN A 174 -11.59 -7.95 -12.04
C ASN A 174 -10.18 -8.36 -12.49
N ILE A 175 -9.98 -9.66 -12.74
CA ILE A 175 -8.72 -10.20 -13.23
C ILE A 175 -8.95 -10.99 -14.52
N ASN A 176 -8.10 -10.78 -15.51
CA ASN A 176 -8.15 -11.44 -16.80
C ASN A 176 -6.76 -11.94 -17.22
N GLY A 177 -6.73 -12.98 -18.06
CA GLY A 177 -5.50 -13.50 -18.62
C GLY A 177 -4.68 -14.36 -17.65
N SER A 178 -5.21 -14.64 -16.47
CA SER A 178 -4.58 -15.56 -15.54
C SER A 178 -4.71 -17.01 -16.04
N LYS A 179 -3.60 -17.75 -15.99
CA LYS A 179 -3.64 -19.19 -16.18
C LYS A 179 -4.31 -19.92 -15.00
N ASN A 180 -4.47 -19.24 -13.90
CA ASN A 180 -5.12 -19.75 -12.71
C ASN A 180 -6.61 -19.39 -12.69
N HIS A 181 -7.43 -20.24 -13.28
CA HIS A 181 -8.89 -20.08 -13.31
C HIS A 181 -9.52 -20.05 -11.91
N LEU A 182 -8.85 -20.62 -10.91
CA LEU A 182 -9.28 -20.49 -9.51
C LEU A 182 -9.22 -19.04 -9.05
N LEU A 183 -8.13 -18.34 -9.36
CA LEU A 183 -7.95 -16.94 -9.01
C LEU A 183 -9.02 -16.07 -9.71
N GLU A 184 -9.28 -16.30 -10.99
CA GLU A 184 -10.33 -15.57 -11.73
C GLU A 184 -11.73 -15.81 -11.12
N ALA A 185 -12.02 -17.07 -10.74
CA ALA A 185 -13.31 -17.45 -10.18
C ALA A 185 -13.55 -16.93 -8.76
N THR A 186 -12.49 -16.73 -7.97
CA THR A 186 -12.59 -16.36 -6.54
C THR A 186 -12.15 -14.95 -6.22
N MET A 187 -11.58 -14.19 -7.18
CA MET A 187 -11.14 -12.81 -6.95
C MET A 187 -12.30 -11.95 -6.44
N PRO A 188 -12.19 -11.31 -5.27
CA PRO A 188 -13.24 -10.46 -4.75
C PRO A 188 -13.43 -9.23 -5.64
N GLN A 189 -14.69 -8.87 -5.87
CA GLN A 189 -15.05 -7.65 -6.62
C GLN A 189 -14.90 -6.39 -5.77
N GLN A 190 -14.98 -6.55 -4.45
CA GLN A 190 -14.75 -5.49 -3.47
C GLN A 190 -13.94 -6.07 -2.32
N ALA A 191 -12.99 -5.30 -1.85
CA ALA A 191 -12.24 -5.65 -0.65
C ALA A 191 -11.93 -4.41 0.17
N SER A 192 -11.85 -4.58 1.48
CA SER A 192 -11.34 -3.58 2.40
C SER A 192 -10.47 -4.24 3.45
N ALA A 193 -9.39 -3.56 3.82
CA ALA A 193 -8.53 -3.96 4.92
C ALA A 193 -8.17 -2.74 5.75
N SER A 194 -8.18 -2.88 7.07
CA SER A 194 -7.70 -1.86 7.99
C SER A 194 -6.65 -2.47 8.91
N ALA A 195 -5.50 -1.82 8.97
CA ALA A 195 -4.37 -2.25 9.78
C ALA A 195 -3.84 -1.09 10.62
N SER A 196 -3.35 -1.40 11.81
CA SER A 196 -2.62 -0.45 12.64
C SER A 196 -1.19 -0.94 12.88
N MET A 197 -0.26 -0.01 12.93
CA MET A 197 1.15 -0.28 13.19
C MET A 197 1.85 0.94 13.79
N PRO A 198 2.97 0.77 14.51
CA PRO A 198 3.78 1.90 14.94
C PRO A 198 4.26 2.73 13.74
N VAL A 199 4.18 4.06 13.83
CA VAL A 199 4.62 4.95 12.74
C VAL A 199 6.07 4.71 12.36
N SER A 200 6.93 4.46 13.35
CA SER A 200 8.36 4.14 13.15
C SER A 200 8.60 2.89 12.29
N SER A 201 7.61 1.99 12.21
CA SER A 201 7.69 0.74 11.44
C SER A 201 7.26 0.89 9.98
N MET A 202 6.60 1.99 9.62
CA MET A 202 6.04 2.18 8.27
C MET A 202 7.12 2.31 7.19
N GLY A 203 8.14 3.11 7.44
CA GLY A 203 9.28 3.25 6.51
C GLY A 203 10.00 1.92 6.26
N PRO A 204 10.43 1.21 7.31
CA PRO A 204 10.98 -0.14 7.19
C PRO A 204 10.06 -1.12 6.46
N LEU A 205 8.75 -1.09 6.72
CA LEU A 205 7.80 -1.97 6.04
C LEU A 205 7.68 -1.65 4.55
N ALA A 206 7.59 -0.37 4.18
CA ALA A 206 7.57 0.04 2.78
C ALA A 206 8.86 -0.40 2.04
N ALA A 207 10.02 -0.23 2.66
CA ALA A 207 11.30 -0.69 2.13
C ALA A 207 11.36 -2.22 1.98
N ALA A 208 10.76 -2.96 2.93
CA ALA A 208 10.65 -4.42 2.86
C ALA A 208 9.79 -4.90 1.69
N ILE A 209 8.63 -4.27 1.49
CA ILE A 209 7.71 -4.60 0.39
C ILE A 209 8.39 -4.40 -0.97
N VAL A 210 9.21 -3.37 -1.09
CA VAL A 210 9.92 -3.07 -2.34
C VAL A 210 11.21 -3.89 -2.52
N GLY A 211 11.52 -4.77 -1.56
CA GLY A 211 12.55 -5.81 -1.76
C GLY A 211 13.92 -5.50 -1.20
N HIS A 212 14.05 -4.51 -0.36
CA HIS A 212 15.34 -4.09 0.16
C HIS A 212 15.46 -4.14 1.69
N ALA A 213 14.52 -4.80 2.38
CA ALA A 213 14.66 -4.94 3.81
C ALA A 213 15.80 -5.91 4.15
N ALA A 214 16.65 -5.48 5.04
CA ALA A 214 17.46 -6.41 5.78
C ALA A 214 16.53 -7.42 6.49
N GLU A 215 16.86 -8.69 6.50
CA GLU A 215 16.12 -9.80 7.13
C GLU A 215 15.80 -9.59 8.63
N SER A 216 16.28 -8.50 9.21
CA SER A 216 16.17 -8.14 10.63
C SER A 216 14.98 -7.23 10.99
N VAL A 217 14.16 -6.83 10.02
CA VAL A 217 13.02 -5.93 10.30
C VAL A 217 11.82 -6.77 10.71
N ALA A 218 11.45 -6.69 11.98
CA ALA A 218 10.22 -7.28 12.52
C ALA A 218 9.20 -6.16 12.81
N VAL A 219 8.15 -6.08 12.01
CA VAL A 219 7.12 -5.03 12.10
C VAL A 219 5.85 -5.62 12.68
N PRO A 220 5.44 -5.22 13.90
CA PRO A 220 4.15 -5.62 14.43
C PRO A 220 3.03 -4.87 13.70
N VAL A 221 2.08 -5.64 13.17
CA VAL A 221 0.89 -5.13 12.47
C VAL A 221 -0.34 -5.77 13.10
N GLU A 222 -1.32 -4.96 13.46
CA GLU A 222 -2.63 -5.43 13.87
C GLU A 222 -3.63 -5.21 12.73
N LEU A 223 -4.13 -6.30 12.17
CA LEU A 223 -5.17 -6.31 11.16
C LEU A 223 -6.53 -6.21 11.83
N THR A 224 -7.04 -4.99 11.99
CA THR A 224 -8.28 -4.73 12.75
C THR A 224 -9.52 -5.23 12.01
N SER A 225 -9.50 -5.21 10.69
CA SER A 225 -10.56 -5.77 9.86
C SER A 225 -10.07 -6.09 8.46
N VAL A 226 -10.55 -7.21 7.93
CA VAL A 226 -10.49 -7.54 6.50
C VAL A 226 -11.89 -7.92 6.06
N LYS A 227 -12.33 -7.43 4.90
CA LYS A 227 -13.57 -7.84 4.26
C LYS A 227 -13.33 -8.00 2.77
N ALA A 228 -13.90 -9.04 2.19
CA ALA A 228 -13.85 -9.28 0.76
C ALA A 228 -15.22 -9.81 0.32
N VAL A 229 -15.73 -9.28 -0.78
CA VAL A 229 -17.08 -9.60 -1.29
C VAL A 229 -17.00 -9.94 -2.76
N ARG A 230 -17.63 -11.06 -3.13
CA ARG A 230 -17.90 -11.45 -4.51
C ARG A 230 -19.31 -12.05 -4.57
N ASP A 231 -20.20 -11.45 -5.32
CA ASP A 231 -21.59 -11.86 -5.44
C ASP A 231 -22.23 -12.06 -4.05
N THR A 232 -22.64 -13.28 -3.70
CA THR A 232 -23.18 -13.64 -2.39
C THR A 232 -22.09 -13.98 -1.37
N MET A 233 -20.87 -14.32 -1.84
CA MET A 233 -19.75 -14.69 -0.97
C MET A 233 -19.23 -13.48 -0.20
N GLN A 234 -19.05 -13.65 1.10
CA GLN A 234 -18.40 -12.66 1.94
C GLN A 234 -17.33 -13.35 2.82
N ILE A 235 -16.13 -12.82 2.77
CA ILE A 235 -15.03 -13.17 3.66
C ILE A 235 -14.83 -12.00 4.62
N SER A 236 -14.65 -12.30 5.89
CA SER A 236 -14.26 -11.31 6.91
C SER A 236 -13.20 -11.90 7.82
N GLY A 237 -12.39 -11.04 8.42
CA GLY A 237 -11.35 -11.50 9.34
C GLY A 237 -10.68 -10.35 10.06
N ASN A 238 -9.89 -10.72 11.05
CA ASN A 238 -8.99 -9.84 11.80
C ASN A 238 -7.81 -10.67 12.33
N GLY A 239 -6.76 -10.01 12.80
CA GLY A 239 -5.59 -10.75 13.29
C GLY A 239 -4.44 -9.83 13.69
N LYS A 240 -3.34 -10.46 14.06
CA LYS A 240 -2.07 -9.79 14.35
C LYS A 240 -0.95 -10.50 13.62
N ALA A 241 0.03 -9.76 13.17
CA ALA A 241 1.19 -10.33 12.51
C ALA A 241 2.46 -9.59 12.92
N THR A 242 3.57 -10.30 12.87
CA THR A 242 4.89 -9.71 12.86
C THR A 242 5.46 -9.96 11.47
N LEU A 243 5.53 -8.90 10.67
CA LEU A 243 6.01 -8.96 9.30
C LEU A 243 7.51 -8.74 9.28
N THR A 244 8.20 -9.59 8.54
CA THR A 244 9.62 -9.44 8.22
C THR A 244 9.76 -9.26 6.71
N GLY A 245 10.97 -8.98 6.21
CA GLY A 245 11.23 -8.98 4.77
C GLY A 245 11.11 -10.38 4.12
N ASN A 246 10.99 -11.44 4.94
CA ASN A 246 10.85 -12.83 4.51
C ASN A 246 9.54 -13.42 5.04
N ALA A 247 8.71 -13.94 4.15
CA ALA A 247 7.43 -14.57 4.52
C ALA A 247 7.61 -15.75 5.49
N ASP A 248 8.69 -16.54 5.33
CA ASP A 248 8.98 -17.69 6.19
C ASP A 248 9.42 -17.30 7.60
N ALA A 249 9.95 -16.09 7.77
CA ALA A 249 10.31 -15.53 9.07
C ALA A 249 9.19 -14.67 9.69
N SER A 250 8.10 -14.45 8.96
CA SER A 250 6.92 -13.74 9.46
C SER A 250 6.03 -14.68 10.27
N ALA A 251 5.39 -14.13 11.30
CA ALA A 251 4.43 -14.86 12.12
C ALA A 251 3.11 -14.10 12.19
N GLY A 252 2.01 -14.80 12.36
CA GLY A 252 0.70 -14.17 12.49
C GLY A 252 -0.38 -15.11 13.00
N GLU A 253 -1.37 -14.54 13.65
CA GLU A 253 -2.57 -15.22 14.11
C GLU A 253 -3.80 -14.43 13.73
N GLY A 254 -4.91 -15.10 13.49
CA GLY A 254 -6.13 -14.41 13.11
C GLY A 254 -7.35 -15.31 13.09
N HIS A 255 -8.48 -14.64 12.90
CA HIS A 255 -9.76 -15.27 12.72
C HIS A 255 -10.32 -14.93 11.35
N ILE A 256 -10.78 -15.94 10.62
CA ILE A 256 -11.39 -15.79 9.29
C ILE A 256 -12.79 -16.40 9.33
N ALA A 257 -13.77 -15.68 8.82
CA ALA A 257 -15.14 -16.17 8.63
C ALA A 257 -15.55 -16.03 7.17
N VAL A 258 -16.23 -17.06 6.64
CA VAL A 258 -16.74 -17.10 5.27
C VAL A 258 -18.23 -17.38 5.29
N GLN A 259 -19.00 -16.45 4.72
CA GLN A 259 -20.44 -16.65 4.46
C GLN A 259 -20.63 -17.25 3.08
N HIS A 260 -21.68 -18.04 2.92
CA HIS A 260 -22.03 -18.68 1.64
C HIS A 260 -20.90 -19.56 1.05
N LEU A 261 -20.17 -20.25 1.93
CA LEU A 261 -19.07 -21.15 1.52
C LEU A 261 -19.53 -22.21 0.52
N ASP A 262 -20.80 -22.66 0.60
CA ASP A 262 -21.36 -23.63 -0.34
C ASP A 262 -21.43 -23.11 -1.77
N ASP A 263 -21.70 -21.80 -1.95
CA ASP A 263 -21.72 -21.17 -3.25
C ASP A 263 -20.32 -21.15 -3.88
N ILE A 264 -19.27 -20.93 -3.06
CA ILE A 264 -17.88 -21.02 -3.52
C ILE A 264 -17.56 -22.45 -3.96
N ILE A 265 -17.92 -23.42 -3.15
CA ILE A 265 -17.69 -24.85 -3.45
C ILE A 265 -18.38 -25.23 -4.76
N ALA A 266 -19.61 -24.77 -4.99
CA ALA A 266 -20.35 -24.97 -6.22
C ALA A 266 -19.66 -24.31 -7.41
N THR A 267 -19.32 -23.02 -7.32
CA THR A 267 -18.62 -22.26 -8.37
C THR A 267 -17.30 -22.94 -8.78
N LEU A 268 -16.52 -23.39 -7.80
CA LEU A 268 -15.27 -24.11 -8.08
C LEU A 268 -15.49 -25.45 -8.77
N ARG A 269 -16.54 -26.17 -8.39
CA ARG A 269 -16.91 -27.44 -9.04
C ARG A 269 -17.33 -27.21 -10.49
N ASP A 270 -18.15 -26.20 -10.72
CA ASP A 270 -18.68 -25.86 -12.06
C ASP A 270 -17.57 -25.33 -12.98
N SER A 271 -16.56 -24.67 -12.42
CA SER A 271 -15.35 -24.27 -13.16
C SER A 271 -14.30 -25.38 -13.35
N GLY A 272 -14.62 -26.61 -12.96
CA GLY A 272 -13.72 -27.78 -13.11
C GLY A 272 -12.61 -27.85 -12.06
N GLN A 273 -12.62 -26.98 -11.04
CA GLN A 273 -11.62 -26.93 -9.95
C GLN A 273 -11.95 -27.94 -8.84
N THR A 274 -12.06 -29.22 -9.21
CA THR A 274 -12.53 -30.29 -8.31
C THR A 274 -11.65 -30.49 -7.08
N LYS A 275 -10.32 -30.31 -7.20
CA LYS A 275 -9.38 -30.42 -6.08
C LYS A 275 -9.60 -29.28 -5.06
N ALA A 276 -9.74 -28.04 -5.53
CA ALA A 276 -10.01 -26.89 -4.67
C ALA A 276 -11.38 -26.99 -4.00
N SER A 277 -12.41 -27.41 -4.75
CA SER A 277 -13.75 -27.69 -4.21
C SER A 277 -13.71 -28.75 -3.10
N ALA A 278 -13.01 -29.86 -3.32
CA ALA A 278 -12.87 -30.91 -2.30
C ALA A 278 -12.11 -30.41 -1.06
N ALA A 279 -11.05 -29.63 -1.23
CA ALA A 279 -10.31 -29.03 -0.11
C ALA A 279 -11.19 -28.10 0.73
N LEU A 280 -12.05 -27.28 0.09
CA LEU A 280 -13.00 -26.42 0.82
C LEU A 280 -14.09 -27.20 1.54
N VAL A 281 -14.56 -28.33 0.98
CA VAL A 281 -15.48 -29.24 1.68
C VAL A 281 -14.82 -29.80 2.94
N LEU A 282 -13.56 -30.21 2.87
CA LEU A 282 -12.81 -30.66 4.05
C LEU A 282 -12.61 -29.50 5.05
N ALA A 283 -12.18 -28.34 4.58
CA ALA A 283 -12.03 -27.16 5.44
C ALA A 283 -13.34 -26.82 6.18
N LYS A 284 -14.49 -26.92 5.50
CA LYS A 284 -15.80 -26.72 6.10
C LYS A 284 -16.11 -27.68 7.25
N LEU A 285 -15.62 -28.92 7.18
CA LEU A 285 -15.82 -29.93 8.25
C LEU A 285 -15.03 -29.56 9.52
N PHE A 286 -13.88 -28.91 9.37
CA PHE A 286 -13.03 -28.47 10.47
C PHE A 286 -13.37 -27.06 10.96
N GLY A 287 -14.23 -26.32 10.25
CA GLY A 287 -14.65 -24.96 10.61
C GLY A 287 -15.69 -24.94 11.71
N HIS A 288 -15.69 -23.87 12.51
CA HIS A 288 -16.74 -23.59 13.46
C HIS A 288 -17.96 -23.02 12.74
N ARG A 289 -19.11 -23.65 12.91
CA ARG A 289 -20.37 -23.18 12.30
C ARG A 289 -21.04 -22.18 13.23
N GLY A 290 -21.29 -20.99 12.72
CA GLY A 290 -21.99 -19.92 13.41
C GLY A 290 -23.12 -19.32 12.59
N THR A 291 -23.81 -18.34 13.14
CA THR A 291 -24.87 -17.58 12.45
C THR A 291 -24.34 -16.80 11.25
N ASN A 292 -23.05 -16.48 11.25
CA ASN A 292 -22.36 -15.69 10.22
C ASN A 292 -21.57 -16.55 9.22
N GLY A 293 -21.86 -17.85 9.14
CA GLY A 293 -21.17 -18.75 8.23
C GLY A 293 -20.21 -19.73 8.92
N THR A 294 -19.15 -20.10 8.23
CA THR A 294 -18.08 -20.99 8.75
C THR A 294 -16.85 -20.17 9.06
N SER A 295 -16.24 -20.38 10.22
CA SER A 295 -15.05 -19.66 10.66
C SER A 295 -13.91 -20.56 11.08
N TRP A 296 -12.69 -20.01 11.03
CA TRP A 296 -11.45 -20.70 11.40
C TRP A 296 -10.52 -19.76 12.14
N ASP A 297 -9.82 -20.31 13.12
CA ASP A 297 -8.64 -19.69 13.70
C ASP A 297 -7.43 -20.13 12.89
N VAL A 298 -6.66 -19.16 12.42
CA VAL A 298 -5.48 -19.37 11.58
C VAL A 298 -4.23 -18.89 12.32
N ASN A 299 -3.15 -19.64 12.19
CA ASN A 299 -1.85 -19.25 12.70
C ASN A 299 -0.80 -19.56 11.64
N TRP A 300 0.05 -18.59 11.37
CA TRP A 300 1.23 -18.70 10.52
C TRP A 300 2.47 -18.52 11.37
N ASP A 301 3.32 -19.51 11.40
CA ASP A 301 4.61 -19.46 12.13
C ASP A 301 5.68 -20.22 11.37
N ALA A 302 6.80 -19.57 11.10
CA ALA A 302 7.96 -20.15 10.43
C ALA A 302 7.63 -20.94 9.14
N GLY A 303 6.76 -20.38 8.26
CA GLY A 303 6.37 -21.04 7.01
C GLY A 303 5.30 -22.13 7.17
N VAL A 304 4.79 -22.35 8.38
CA VAL A 304 3.74 -23.35 8.65
C VAL A 304 2.41 -22.66 8.91
N LEU A 305 1.41 -22.94 8.06
CA LEU A 305 0.03 -22.54 8.33
C LEU A 305 -0.66 -23.63 9.17
N THR A 306 -1.27 -23.21 10.28
CA THR A 306 -2.19 -24.04 11.03
C THR A 306 -3.60 -23.45 10.95
N VAL A 307 -4.61 -24.33 10.84
CA VAL A 307 -6.02 -23.93 10.82
C VAL A 307 -6.73 -24.75 11.89
N ASN A 308 -7.33 -24.10 12.86
CA ASN A 308 -7.92 -24.73 14.05
C ASN A 308 -6.97 -25.75 14.69
N HIS A 309 -5.70 -25.37 14.84
CA HIS A 309 -4.60 -26.19 15.37
C HIS A 309 -4.17 -27.39 14.52
N ILE A 310 -4.67 -27.51 13.29
CA ILE A 310 -4.27 -28.56 12.33
C ILE A 310 -3.25 -27.96 11.36
N PRO A 311 -2.00 -28.44 11.32
CA PRO A 311 -1.02 -27.95 10.37
C PRO A 311 -1.40 -28.35 8.94
N LEU A 312 -1.33 -27.38 8.02
CA LEU A 312 -1.55 -27.61 6.60
C LEU A 312 -0.19 -27.60 5.87
N PRO A 313 0.15 -28.63 5.11
CA PRO A 313 1.34 -28.61 4.26
C PRO A 313 1.08 -27.65 3.09
N ILE A 314 1.66 -26.47 3.15
CA ILE A 314 1.64 -25.51 2.03
C ILE A 314 3.00 -25.58 1.34
N HIS A 315 3.12 -26.48 0.38
CA HIS A 315 4.31 -26.62 -0.48
C HIS A 315 3.88 -26.56 -1.94
#